data_9e929bc20839c8b61fd57c8ea02d3854
#
_entry.id   9e929bc20839c8b61fd57c8ea02d3854
#
_cell.length_a   1.000
_cell.length_b   1.000
_cell.length_c   1.000
_cell.angle_alpha   90.00
_cell.angle_beta   90.00
_cell.angle_gamma   90.00
#
_symmetry.space_group_name_H-M   'P 1'
#
loop_
_entity.id
_entity.type
_entity.pdbx_description
1 polymer ?
#
loop_
_entity_poly.entity_id
_entity_poly.type
_entity_poly.pdbx_seq_one_letter_code
_entity_poly.pdbx_strand_id
1 'polypeptide(L)'
;MGLKVSTTCEVTFGQNGTPAVGTLLGDVHDGIAQMFKVIENARMFVGTKAIATLSTGYLNALEYAKERVQGSDMTNPAKDAPRVTITRHPDVRRSLMLQKAYSEGLRALVIYTATQQDTLAMAQGGDPGAELPEGDDAARLAMKINDLLLPIVKGVGSERAWVLLGTESLQTIGGSGFLQDYPIEQYVRDAKIDTLYEGTTAIQGQDFFFRKIIRDKGTALAKVAEEIQAFAENGPEALAEERVQLGKALESVQGILGYMAGELMDSDPRKDGDVRNVYKVGLNTSRLLLAADDLVVGWLLLRQAEVAQAALDAGASGKDQDFYTGKVAAASFFAKTVLPQLRSQMVIAQMTDLSIMDVPEAAF
;
A
#
# COMPACT_ATOMS: atom_id res chain seq x y z
N MET A 1 -10.90 -17.19 12.80
CA MET A 1 -9.48 -17.14 12.45
C MET A 1 -8.77 -16.19 13.41
N GLY A 2 -8.74 -14.90 13.21
CA GLY A 2 -8.21 -13.89 14.13
C GLY A 2 -9.30 -13.05 14.80
N LEU A 3 -8.88 -12.00 15.54
CA LEU A 3 -9.76 -11.05 16.25
C LEU A 3 -10.86 -11.72 17.10
N LYS A 4 -10.49 -12.75 17.82
CA LYS A 4 -11.47 -13.59 18.59
C LYS A 4 -12.17 -12.83 19.71
N VAL A 5 -11.63 -11.69 20.16
CA VAL A 5 -12.24 -10.83 21.18
C VAL A 5 -13.16 -9.77 20.59
N SER A 6 -13.24 -9.65 19.27
CA SER A 6 -14.19 -8.74 18.59
C SER A 6 -15.60 -9.33 18.68
N THR A 7 -16.52 -8.59 19.30
CA THR A 7 -17.92 -9.00 19.47
C THR A 7 -18.66 -8.72 18.18
N THR A 8 -18.78 -9.74 17.32
CA THR A 8 -19.60 -9.70 16.11
C THR A 8 -20.95 -10.31 16.45
N CYS A 9 -22.01 -9.52 16.43
CA CYS A 9 -23.33 -9.92 16.88
C CYS A 9 -24.43 -9.34 15.97
N GLU A 10 -25.61 -9.93 16.06
CA GLU A 10 -26.84 -9.36 15.55
C GLU A 10 -27.40 -8.39 16.59
N VAL A 11 -27.73 -7.15 16.16
CA VAL A 11 -28.33 -6.14 17.02
C VAL A 11 -29.76 -5.89 16.54
N THR A 12 -30.74 -6.12 17.43
CA THR A 12 -32.14 -5.93 17.11
C THR A 12 -32.72 -4.77 17.88
N PHE A 13 -33.40 -3.86 17.19
CA PHE A 13 -34.02 -2.71 17.77
C PHE A 13 -35.52 -2.93 17.96
N GLY A 14 -36.08 -2.42 19.09
CA GLY A 14 -37.52 -2.44 19.34
C GLY A 14 -38.12 -3.81 19.64
N GLN A 15 -37.35 -4.81 20.03
CA GLN A 15 -37.82 -6.13 20.44
C GLN A 15 -37.97 -6.27 21.97
N ASN A 16 -38.65 -7.34 22.39
CA ASN A 16 -38.85 -7.74 23.79
C ASN A 16 -39.50 -6.63 24.67
N GLY A 17 -40.45 -5.88 24.07
CA GLY A 17 -41.17 -4.84 24.80
C GLY A 17 -40.40 -3.55 25.09
N THR A 18 -39.16 -3.45 24.59
CA THR A 18 -38.36 -2.22 24.73
C THR A 18 -38.39 -1.42 23.42
N PRO A 19 -39.15 -0.29 23.37
CA PRO A 19 -39.19 0.52 22.16
C PRO A 19 -37.83 1.15 21.85
N ALA A 20 -37.45 1.17 20.57
CA ALA A 20 -36.30 1.92 20.08
C ALA A 20 -36.80 3.23 19.48
N VAL A 21 -36.30 4.35 20.00
CA VAL A 21 -36.59 5.69 19.49
C VAL A 21 -35.35 6.20 18.78
N GLY A 22 -35.51 6.59 17.51
CA GLY A 22 -34.44 7.16 16.69
C GLY A 22 -34.72 8.62 16.36
N THR A 23 -33.68 9.40 16.19
CA THR A 23 -33.73 10.76 15.65
C THR A 23 -33.01 10.79 14.31
N LEU A 24 -33.61 11.45 13.30
CA LEU A 24 -32.96 11.63 12.01
C LEU A 24 -31.75 12.54 12.16
N LEU A 25 -30.60 12.07 11.68
CA LEU A 25 -29.38 12.86 11.58
C LEU A 25 -29.25 13.35 10.13
N GLY A 26 -29.24 14.68 9.93
CA GLY A 26 -29.20 15.28 8.59
C GLY A 26 -30.53 15.15 7.85
N ASP A 27 -30.49 15.09 6.52
CA ASP A 27 -31.66 15.05 5.67
C ASP A 27 -32.10 13.61 5.30
N VAL A 28 -33.35 13.47 4.89
CA VAL A 28 -33.91 12.19 4.41
C VAL A 28 -33.13 11.77 3.15
N HIS A 29 -32.69 10.51 3.10
CA HIS A 29 -31.91 9.88 2.02
C HIS A 29 -30.39 10.22 2.02
N ASP A 30 -29.88 10.97 2.99
CA ASP A 30 -28.44 11.35 3.09
C ASP A 30 -27.59 10.34 3.87
N GLY A 31 -28.18 9.32 4.46
CA GLY A 31 -27.49 8.40 5.37
C GLY A 31 -26.25 7.71 4.78
N ILE A 32 -26.28 7.34 3.49
CA ILE A 32 -25.12 6.73 2.83
C ILE A 32 -24.00 7.74 2.65
N ALA A 33 -24.30 8.98 2.28
CA ALA A 33 -23.29 10.04 2.15
C ALA A 33 -22.61 10.33 3.51
N GLN A 34 -23.41 10.40 4.58
CA GLN A 34 -22.92 10.58 5.95
C GLN A 34 -22.05 9.38 6.41
N MET A 35 -22.49 8.14 6.11
CA MET A 35 -21.70 6.94 6.40
C MET A 35 -20.32 6.99 5.72
N PHE A 36 -20.24 7.48 4.47
CA PHE A 36 -18.97 7.57 3.77
C PHE A 36 -17.98 8.54 4.43
N LYS A 37 -18.44 9.58 5.14
CA LYS A 37 -17.57 10.44 5.95
C LYS A 37 -16.85 9.66 7.06
N VAL A 38 -17.56 8.74 7.71
CA VAL A 38 -16.96 7.85 8.72
C VAL A 38 -16.02 6.83 8.06
N ILE A 39 -16.42 6.27 6.91
CA ILE A 39 -15.65 5.25 6.19
C ILE A 39 -14.30 5.80 5.67
N GLU A 40 -14.23 7.07 5.26
CA GLU A 40 -12.97 7.70 4.85
C GLU A 40 -11.93 7.64 5.97
N ASN A 41 -12.31 8.04 7.18
CA ASN A 41 -11.45 7.92 8.37
C ASN A 41 -11.14 6.46 8.72
N ALA A 42 -12.13 5.58 8.66
CA ALA A 42 -11.95 4.17 8.94
C ALA A 42 -10.94 3.51 7.97
N ARG A 43 -10.96 3.86 6.69
CA ARG A 43 -9.97 3.38 5.70
C ARG A 43 -8.55 3.78 6.06
N MET A 44 -8.34 5.02 6.51
CA MET A 44 -7.04 5.49 6.98
C MET A 44 -6.57 4.70 8.20
N PHE A 45 -7.44 4.47 9.18
CA PHE A 45 -7.13 3.68 10.38
C PHE A 45 -6.83 2.21 10.07
N VAL A 46 -7.59 1.59 9.17
CA VAL A 46 -7.35 0.20 8.76
C VAL A 46 -5.97 0.04 8.12
N GLY A 47 -5.62 0.91 7.19
CA GLY A 47 -4.29 0.91 6.58
C GLY A 47 -3.18 1.15 7.61
N THR A 48 -3.34 2.14 8.47
CA THR A 48 -2.37 2.46 9.53
C THR A 48 -2.17 1.29 10.50
N LYS A 49 -3.26 0.64 10.95
CA LYS A 49 -3.19 -0.56 11.80
C LYS A 49 -2.43 -1.70 11.11
N ALA A 50 -2.76 -1.98 9.85
CA ALA A 50 -2.12 -3.06 9.10
C ALA A 50 -0.60 -2.81 8.94
N ILE A 51 -0.20 -1.59 8.60
CA ILE A 51 1.19 -1.17 8.46
C ILE A 51 1.94 -1.23 9.80
N ALA A 52 1.30 -0.83 10.90
CA ALA A 52 1.86 -0.95 12.24
C ALA A 52 2.09 -2.42 12.62
N THR A 53 1.15 -3.31 12.26
CA THR A 53 1.29 -4.76 12.50
C THR A 53 2.46 -5.34 11.69
N LEU A 54 2.62 -4.96 10.42
CA LEU A 54 3.77 -5.35 9.61
C LEU A 54 5.09 -4.87 10.23
N SER A 55 5.15 -3.62 10.67
CA SER A 55 6.34 -3.06 11.33
C SER A 55 6.71 -3.86 12.58
N THR A 56 5.72 -4.25 13.38
CA THR A 56 5.93 -5.09 14.57
C THR A 56 6.40 -6.50 14.19
N GLY A 57 5.81 -7.10 13.15
CA GLY A 57 6.26 -8.39 12.61
C GLY A 57 7.71 -8.36 12.13
N TYR A 58 8.09 -7.30 11.42
CA TYR A 58 9.48 -7.08 11.00
C TYR A 58 10.44 -6.99 12.19
N LEU A 59 10.09 -6.22 13.23
CA LEU A 59 10.95 -6.06 14.40
C LEU A 59 11.15 -7.38 15.14
N ASN A 60 10.08 -8.17 15.33
CA ASN A 60 10.18 -9.50 15.91
C ASN A 60 11.06 -10.44 15.08
N ALA A 61 10.87 -10.46 13.77
CA ALA A 61 11.68 -11.27 12.85
C ALA A 61 13.17 -10.86 12.88
N LEU A 62 13.44 -9.56 12.92
CA LEU A 62 14.81 -9.01 13.00
C LEU A 62 15.50 -9.41 14.31
N GLU A 63 14.83 -9.27 15.44
CA GLU A 63 15.35 -9.63 16.75
C GLU A 63 15.68 -11.13 16.80
N TYR A 64 14.74 -12.00 16.42
CA TYR A 64 14.99 -13.43 16.31
C TYR A 64 16.18 -13.74 15.38
N ALA A 65 16.27 -13.10 14.23
CA ALA A 65 17.34 -13.35 13.26
C ALA A 65 18.73 -12.94 13.78
N LYS A 66 18.82 -11.94 14.66
CA LYS A 66 20.07 -11.51 15.30
C LYS A 66 20.58 -12.50 16.34
N GLU A 67 19.70 -13.27 16.95
CA GLU A 67 20.04 -14.21 18.02
C GLU A 67 20.13 -15.66 17.52
N ARG A 68 19.32 -16.04 16.55
CA ARG A 68 19.27 -17.41 16.04
C ARG A 68 20.54 -17.76 15.30
N VAL A 69 21.27 -18.75 15.81
CA VAL A 69 22.48 -19.32 15.18
C VAL A 69 22.11 -20.60 14.45
N GLN A 70 22.39 -20.65 13.13
CA GLN A 70 22.17 -21.84 12.30
C GLN A 70 22.99 -21.80 11.02
N GLY A 71 23.65 -22.88 10.69
CA GLY A 71 24.50 -22.98 9.51
C GLY A 71 25.78 -22.16 9.65
N SER A 72 26.65 -22.25 8.67
CA SER A 72 27.88 -21.46 8.54
C SER A 72 27.76 -20.42 7.45
N ASP A 73 28.63 -19.42 7.46
CA ASP A 73 28.71 -18.45 6.39
C ASP A 73 29.00 -19.17 5.05
N MET A 74 28.18 -18.96 4.04
CA MET A 74 28.31 -19.67 2.76
C MET A 74 29.59 -19.32 1.97
N THR A 75 30.33 -18.30 2.39
CA THR A 75 31.66 -17.96 1.86
C THR A 75 32.77 -18.78 2.51
N ASN A 76 32.47 -19.55 3.57
CA ASN A 76 33.44 -20.41 4.27
C ASN A 76 33.10 -21.90 3.99
N PRO A 77 33.77 -22.55 3.03
CA PRO A 77 33.46 -23.94 2.66
C PRO A 77 34.07 -25.00 3.60
N ALA A 78 34.74 -24.61 4.69
CA ALA A 78 35.35 -25.56 5.62
C ALA A 78 34.27 -26.40 6.33
N LYS A 79 34.53 -27.71 6.50
CA LYS A 79 33.58 -28.62 7.18
C LYS A 79 33.32 -28.26 8.64
N ASP A 80 34.30 -27.65 9.29
CA ASP A 80 34.28 -27.17 10.67
C ASP A 80 34.04 -25.66 10.80
N ALA A 81 33.56 -25.03 9.74
CA ALA A 81 33.25 -23.60 9.72
C ALA A 81 32.31 -23.25 10.90
N PRO A 82 32.59 -22.17 11.64
CA PRO A 82 31.76 -21.75 12.76
C PRO A 82 30.34 -21.42 12.31
N ARG A 83 29.36 -21.77 13.13
CA ARG A 83 27.98 -21.37 12.88
C ARG A 83 27.79 -19.88 13.11
N VAL A 84 26.93 -19.28 12.31
CA VAL A 84 26.64 -17.83 12.32
C VAL A 84 25.16 -17.56 12.64
N THR A 85 24.87 -16.33 13.05
CA THR A 85 23.47 -15.88 13.14
C THR A 85 22.83 -15.87 11.76
N ILE A 86 21.52 -16.12 11.70
CA ILE A 86 20.83 -16.24 10.40
C ILE A 86 20.80 -14.93 9.62
N THR A 87 21.07 -13.80 10.25
CA THR A 87 21.31 -12.50 9.54
C THR A 87 22.49 -12.54 8.58
N ARG A 88 23.35 -13.56 8.65
CA ARG A 88 24.49 -13.75 7.72
C ARG A 88 24.07 -14.47 6.42
N HIS A 89 22.89 -15.07 6.39
CA HIS A 89 22.40 -15.74 5.19
C HIS A 89 21.75 -14.77 4.22
N PRO A 90 22.10 -14.81 2.92
CA PRO A 90 21.66 -13.84 1.92
C PRO A 90 20.14 -13.73 1.81
N ASP A 91 19.41 -14.85 1.80
CA ASP A 91 17.95 -14.82 1.66
C ASP A 91 17.24 -14.27 2.91
N VAL A 92 17.77 -14.53 4.11
CA VAL A 92 17.26 -13.90 5.33
C VAL A 92 17.46 -12.39 5.29
N ARG A 93 18.61 -11.91 4.80
CA ARG A 93 18.86 -10.47 4.63
C ARG A 93 17.94 -9.85 3.60
N ARG A 94 17.70 -10.54 2.47
CA ARG A 94 16.73 -10.11 1.45
C ARG A 94 15.34 -9.95 2.08
N SER A 95 14.89 -10.97 2.81
CA SER A 95 13.59 -10.98 3.49
C SER A 95 13.45 -9.84 4.50
N LEU A 96 14.44 -9.66 5.37
CA LEU A 96 14.45 -8.56 6.35
C LEU A 96 14.46 -7.19 5.69
N MET A 97 15.20 -7.02 4.59
CA MET A 97 15.25 -5.75 3.86
C MET A 97 13.93 -5.45 3.16
N LEU A 98 13.25 -6.46 2.61
CA LEU A 98 11.92 -6.30 1.99
C LEU A 98 10.88 -5.86 3.03
N GLN A 99 10.86 -6.50 4.20
CA GLN A 99 9.98 -6.14 5.31
C GLN A 99 10.24 -4.71 5.79
N LYS A 100 11.52 -4.35 5.96
CA LYS A 100 11.93 -3.01 6.36
C LYS A 100 11.46 -1.96 5.35
N ALA A 101 11.72 -2.18 4.08
CA ALA A 101 11.40 -1.24 3.02
C ALA A 101 9.88 -0.99 2.96
N TYR A 102 9.05 -2.04 2.94
CA TYR A 102 7.59 -1.84 2.96
C TYR A 102 7.09 -1.23 4.27
N SER A 103 7.62 -1.62 5.43
CA SER A 103 7.21 -1.01 6.72
C SER A 103 7.49 0.49 6.77
N GLU A 104 8.63 0.93 6.24
CA GLU A 104 9.03 2.34 6.23
C GLU A 104 8.34 3.13 5.11
N GLY A 105 8.20 2.52 3.92
CA GLY A 105 7.58 3.16 2.78
C GLY A 105 6.07 3.33 2.93
N LEU A 106 5.37 2.31 3.40
CA LEU A 106 3.93 2.38 3.70
C LEU A 106 3.64 3.36 4.84
N ARG A 107 4.52 3.46 5.85
CA ARG A 107 4.40 4.50 6.88
C ARG A 107 4.53 5.89 6.27
N ALA A 108 5.47 6.09 5.35
CA ALA A 108 5.61 7.36 4.65
C ALA A 108 4.37 7.68 3.80
N LEU A 109 3.74 6.68 3.18
CA LEU A 109 2.48 6.85 2.46
C LEU A 109 1.35 7.32 3.39
N VAL A 110 1.23 6.73 4.59
CA VAL A 110 0.25 7.19 5.61
C VAL A 110 0.51 8.66 5.98
N ILE A 111 1.77 9.02 6.24
CA ILE A 111 2.14 10.39 6.61
C ILE A 111 1.88 11.36 5.45
N TYR A 112 2.26 10.99 4.22
CA TYR A 112 1.99 11.81 3.03
C TYR A 112 0.48 12.02 2.81
N THR A 113 -0.33 10.98 3.04
CA THR A 113 -1.79 11.12 2.99
C THR A 113 -2.32 12.02 4.11
N ALA A 114 -1.77 11.88 5.32
CA ALA A 114 -2.15 12.73 6.46
C ALA A 114 -1.84 14.21 6.22
N THR A 115 -0.75 14.56 5.53
CA THR A 115 -0.47 15.97 5.18
C THR A 115 -1.55 16.58 4.28
N GLN A 116 -2.22 15.78 3.45
CA GLN A 116 -3.35 16.25 2.66
C GLN A 116 -4.56 16.51 3.55
N GLN A 117 -4.79 15.64 4.55
CA GLN A 117 -5.86 15.82 5.54
C GLN A 117 -5.61 17.03 6.42
N ASP A 118 -4.37 17.31 6.81
CA ASP A 118 -3.99 18.51 7.56
C ASP A 118 -4.26 19.78 6.74
N THR A 119 -3.92 19.77 5.45
CA THR A 119 -4.22 20.89 4.55
C THR A 119 -5.72 21.18 4.48
N LEU A 120 -6.55 20.14 4.41
CA LEU A 120 -8.01 20.25 4.44
C LEU A 120 -8.49 20.81 5.78
N ALA A 121 -8.03 20.25 6.89
CA ALA A 121 -8.44 20.66 8.22
C ALA A 121 -8.08 22.13 8.50
N MET A 122 -6.92 22.57 8.04
CA MET A 122 -6.50 23.99 8.15
C MET A 122 -7.40 24.90 7.33
N ALA A 123 -7.73 24.53 6.09
CA ALA A 123 -8.62 25.31 5.22
C ALA A 123 -10.05 25.39 5.78
N GLN A 124 -10.50 24.34 6.48
CA GLN A 124 -11.80 24.26 7.13
C GLN A 124 -11.83 24.89 8.55
N GLY A 125 -10.72 25.49 9.00
CA GLY A 125 -10.66 26.10 10.33
C GLY A 125 -10.81 25.11 11.49
N GLY A 126 -10.53 23.81 11.24
CA GLY A 126 -10.67 22.72 12.22
C GLY A 126 -12.09 22.14 12.34
N ASP A 127 -13.05 22.59 11.55
CA ASP A 127 -14.39 22.00 11.45
C ASP A 127 -14.49 21.11 10.19
N PRO A 128 -14.47 19.78 10.31
CA PRO A 128 -14.55 18.86 9.16
C PRO A 128 -15.86 18.96 8.35
N GLY A 129 -16.88 19.62 8.90
CA GLY A 129 -18.15 19.90 8.25
C GLY A 129 -18.19 21.21 7.47
N ALA A 130 -17.20 22.10 7.67
CA ALA A 130 -17.16 23.37 6.99
C ALA A 130 -16.88 23.20 5.48
N GLU A 131 -17.53 24.03 4.68
CA GLU A 131 -17.21 24.12 3.25
C GLU A 131 -15.81 24.71 3.05
N LEU A 132 -15.14 24.25 1.99
CA LEU A 132 -13.84 24.83 1.61
C LEU A 132 -14.03 26.27 1.12
N PRO A 133 -13.12 27.18 1.47
CA PRO A 133 -13.18 28.56 1.00
C PRO A 133 -13.25 28.63 -0.53
N GLU A 134 -14.01 29.58 -1.04
CA GLU A 134 -14.09 29.82 -2.48
C GLU A 134 -12.70 30.25 -3.01
N GLY A 135 -12.25 29.63 -4.09
CA GLY A 135 -10.93 29.91 -4.69
C GLY A 135 -9.74 29.23 -4.02
N ASP A 136 -9.93 28.42 -2.96
CA ASP A 136 -8.84 27.64 -2.37
C ASP A 136 -8.57 26.36 -3.20
N ASP A 137 -7.83 26.54 -4.29
CA ASP A 137 -7.48 25.44 -5.20
C ASP A 137 -6.51 24.45 -4.56
N ALA A 138 -5.68 24.89 -3.59
CA ALA A 138 -4.76 24.01 -2.86
C ALA A 138 -5.53 23.03 -1.97
N ALA A 139 -6.51 23.50 -1.22
CA ALA A 139 -7.36 22.63 -0.41
C ALA A 139 -8.19 21.66 -1.25
N ARG A 140 -8.74 22.13 -2.38
CA ARG A 140 -9.47 21.26 -3.32
C ARG A 140 -8.57 20.18 -3.93
N LEU A 141 -7.34 20.52 -4.27
CA LEU A 141 -6.37 19.54 -4.77
C LEU A 141 -5.97 18.54 -3.67
N ALA A 142 -5.71 19.01 -2.44
CA ALA A 142 -5.42 18.14 -1.30
C ALA A 142 -6.56 17.16 -1.02
N MET A 143 -7.82 17.60 -1.12
CA MET A 143 -8.99 16.71 -1.00
C MET A 143 -8.96 15.61 -2.07
N LYS A 144 -8.67 15.93 -3.32
CA LYS A 144 -8.61 14.97 -4.43
C LYS A 144 -7.44 14.00 -4.27
N ILE A 145 -6.27 14.48 -3.80
CA ILE A 145 -5.10 13.63 -3.54
C ILE A 145 -5.37 12.69 -2.36
N ASN A 146 -5.96 13.19 -1.26
CA ASN A 146 -6.41 12.33 -0.15
C ASN A 146 -7.34 11.23 -0.66
N ASP A 147 -8.34 11.58 -1.43
CA ASP A 147 -9.30 10.67 -2.05
C ASP A 147 -8.62 9.59 -2.91
N LEU A 148 -7.61 9.98 -3.70
CA LEU A 148 -6.82 9.07 -4.54
C LEU A 148 -6.00 8.10 -3.69
N LEU A 149 -5.40 8.56 -2.58
CA LEU A 149 -4.48 7.77 -1.78
C LEU A 149 -5.17 6.81 -0.81
N LEU A 150 -6.38 7.13 -0.33
CA LEU A 150 -7.10 6.29 0.63
C LEU A 150 -7.29 4.82 0.19
N PRO A 151 -7.68 4.51 -1.06
CA PRO A 151 -7.72 3.13 -1.54
C PRO A 151 -6.36 2.44 -1.54
N ILE A 152 -5.28 3.18 -1.76
CA ILE A 152 -3.91 2.67 -1.70
C ILE A 152 -3.55 2.36 -0.25
N VAL A 153 -3.70 3.31 0.67
CA VAL A 153 -3.41 3.13 2.11
C VAL A 153 -4.17 1.94 2.68
N LYS A 154 -5.49 1.87 2.45
CA LYS A 154 -6.32 0.79 2.98
C LYS A 154 -6.10 -0.52 2.23
N GLY A 155 -6.23 -0.50 0.90
CA GLY A 155 -6.25 -1.73 0.09
C GLY A 155 -4.89 -2.37 0.04
N VAL A 156 -3.87 -1.62 -0.32
CA VAL A 156 -2.52 -2.16 -0.48
C VAL A 156 -1.81 -2.29 0.87
N GLY A 157 -1.96 -1.29 1.76
CA GLY A 157 -1.38 -1.38 3.10
C GLY A 157 -1.80 -2.65 3.84
N SER A 158 -3.09 -3.02 3.76
CA SER A 158 -3.58 -4.26 4.37
C SER A 158 -3.11 -5.52 3.62
N GLU A 159 -3.12 -5.52 2.28
CA GLU A 159 -2.72 -6.69 1.48
C GLU A 159 -1.23 -6.98 1.63
N ARG A 160 -0.37 -5.95 1.47
CA ARG A 160 1.09 -6.09 1.66
C ARG A 160 1.44 -6.51 3.07
N ALA A 161 0.81 -5.90 4.09
CA ALA A 161 1.05 -6.27 5.47
C ALA A 161 0.75 -7.74 5.72
N TRP A 162 -0.42 -8.23 5.31
CA TRP A 162 -0.79 -9.62 5.54
C TRP A 162 0.12 -10.60 4.80
N VAL A 163 0.43 -10.34 3.52
CA VAL A 163 1.32 -11.18 2.72
C VAL A 163 2.71 -11.24 3.36
N LEU A 164 3.29 -10.10 3.69
CA LEU A 164 4.66 -10.05 4.22
C LEU A 164 4.76 -10.60 5.64
N LEU A 165 3.74 -10.45 6.48
CA LEU A 165 3.69 -11.11 7.79
C LEU A 165 3.79 -12.63 7.66
N GLY A 166 3.07 -13.24 6.72
CA GLY A 166 3.08 -14.68 6.50
C GLY A 166 4.31 -15.17 5.75
N THR A 167 4.65 -14.52 4.62
CA THR A 167 5.69 -15.01 3.71
C THR A 167 7.11 -14.61 4.11
N GLU A 168 7.27 -13.53 4.88
CA GLU A 168 8.58 -13.03 5.25
C GLU A 168 8.80 -13.03 6.77
N SER A 169 7.93 -12.39 7.57
CA SER A 169 8.15 -12.26 9.03
C SER A 169 8.07 -13.61 9.72
N LEU A 170 6.98 -14.35 9.53
CA LEU A 170 6.81 -15.69 10.11
C LEU A 170 7.87 -16.67 9.56
N GLN A 171 8.11 -16.62 8.25
CA GLN A 171 9.09 -17.48 7.59
C GLN A 171 10.51 -17.24 8.12
N THR A 172 10.89 -16.01 8.46
CA THR A 172 12.20 -15.69 9.08
C THR A 172 12.38 -16.39 10.42
N ILE A 173 11.31 -16.51 11.21
CA ILE A 173 11.34 -17.23 12.51
C ILE A 173 11.33 -18.77 12.30
N GLY A 174 10.92 -19.23 11.11
CA GLY A 174 10.87 -20.64 10.76
C GLY A 174 9.80 -21.40 11.55
N GLY A 175 10.03 -22.68 11.85
CA GLY A 175 9.08 -23.52 12.57
C GLY A 175 8.66 -22.97 13.94
N SER A 176 9.52 -22.21 14.60
CA SER A 176 9.18 -21.53 15.86
C SER A 176 8.07 -20.48 15.68
N GLY A 177 8.02 -19.79 14.54
CA GLY A 177 6.98 -18.80 14.24
C GLY A 177 5.57 -19.37 14.07
N PHE A 178 5.46 -20.70 13.91
CA PHE A 178 4.17 -21.40 13.84
C PHE A 178 3.59 -21.73 15.22
N LEU A 179 4.36 -21.55 16.28
CA LEU A 179 3.98 -21.85 17.66
C LEU A 179 3.34 -20.62 18.32
N GLN A 180 2.40 -20.86 19.22
CA GLN A 180 1.73 -19.80 20.00
C GLN A 180 2.64 -19.13 21.05
N ASP A 181 3.85 -19.65 21.25
CA ASP A 181 4.88 -19.05 22.10
C ASP A 181 5.43 -17.72 21.47
N TYR A 182 5.22 -17.53 20.16
CA TYR A 182 5.63 -16.34 19.44
C TYR A 182 4.38 -15.57 18.94
N PRO A 183 4.36 -14.23 19.04
CA PRO A 183 3.16 -13.46 18.71
C PRO A 183 2.86 -13.40 17.20
N ILE A 184 3.82 -13.75 16.34
CA ILE A 184 3.73 -13.57 14.89
C ILE A 184 2.59 -14.38 14.27
N GLU A 185 2.28 -15.57 14.77
CA GLU A 185 1.19 -16.40 14.27
C GLU A 185 -0.17 -15.70 14.48
N GLN A 186 -0.34 -15.03 15.61
CA GLN A 186 -1.54 -14.24 15.90
C GLN A 186 -1.62 -13.01 14.98
N TYR A 187 -0.51 -12.33 14.73
CA TYR A 187 -0.48 -11.17 13.83
C TYR A 187 -0.94 -11.55 12.41
N VAL A 188 -0.50 -12.70 11.91
CA VAL A 188 -0.92 -13.21 10.59
C VAL A 188 -2.43 -13.49 10.57
N ARG A 189 -2.98 -14.10 11.63
CA ARG A 189 -4.41 -14.41 11.71
C ARG A 189 -5.26 -13.14 11.84
N ASP A 190 -4.83 -12.21 12.68
CA ASP A 190 -5.57 -10.99 12.96
C ASP A 190 -5.50 -9.99 11.80
N ALA A 191 -4.37 -9.90 11.10
CA ALA A 191 -4.20 -8.97 9.97
C ALA A 191 -5.06 -9.33 8.75
N LYS A 192 -5.50 -10.61 8.61
CA LYS A 192 -6.28 -11.00 7.43
C LYS A 192 -7.59 -10.24 7.29
N ILE A 193 -8.25 -9.89 8.38
CA ILE A 193 -9.50 -9.14 8.32
C ILE A 193 -9.35 -7.77 7.64
N ASP A 194 -8.17 -7.15 7.75
CA ASP A 194 -7.91 -5.83 7.19
C ASP A 194 -8.02 -5.81 5.66
N THR A 195 -7.84 -6.96 5.00
CA THR A 195 -8.03 -7.09 3.55
C THR A 195 -9.49 -7.31 3.14
N LEU A 196 -10.38 -7.60 4.08
CA LEU A 196 -11.75 -8.04 3.82
C LEU A 196 -12.79 -6.96 4.15
N TYR A 197 -12.75 -6.40 5.37
CA TYR A 197 -13.75 -5.40 5.78
C TYR A 197 -13.46 -4.02 5.16
N GLU A 198 -14.41 -3.09 5.23
CA GLU A 198 -14.35 -1.75 4.62
C GLU A 198 -14.09 -1.78 3.09
N GLY A 199 -14.48 -2.86 2.45
CA GLY A 199 -14.23 -3.18 1.04
C GLY A 199 -12.95 -3.98 0.82
N THR A 200 -13.09 -5.11 0.14
CA THR A 200 -11.95 -5.97 -0.23
C THR A 200 -10.96 -5.23 -1.13
N THR A 201 -9.76 -5.77 -1.29
CA THR A 201 -8.73 -5.21 -2.17
C THR A 201 -9.24 -4.98 -3.60
N ALA A 202 -10.08 -5.88 -4.13
CA ALA A 202 -10.70 -5.72 -5.44
C ALA A 202 -11.67 -4.52 -5.49
N ILE A 203 -12.46 -4.29 -4.44
CA ILE A 203 -13.36 -3.13 -4.33
C ILE A 203 -12.54 -1.83 -4.23
N GLN A 204 -11.43 -1.84 -3.48
CA GLN A 204 -10.51 -0.68 -3.45
C GLN A 204 -9.92 -0.40 -4.84
N GLY A 205 -9.54 -1.43 -5.60
CA GLY A 205 -9.05 -1.30 -6.98
C GLY A 205 -10.10 -0.71 -7.93
N GLN A 206 -11.36 -1.14 -7.83
CA GLN A 206 -12.45 -0.57 -8.61
C GLN A 206 -12.72 0.89 -8.22
N ASP A 207 -12.77 1.21 -6.92
CA ASP A 207 -12.93 2.58 -6.42
C ASP A 207 -11.80 3.48 -6.92
N PHE A 208 -10.55 3.01 -6.83
CA PHE A 208 -9.36 3.70 -7.31
C PHE A 208 -9.46 4.07 -8.79
N PHE A 209 -9.75 3.10 -9.67
CA PHE A 209 -9.82 3.34 -11.09
C PHE A 209 -11.04 4.18 -11.48
N PHE A 210 -12.26 3.68 -11.19
CA PHE A 210 -13.48 4.30 -11.73
C PHE A 210 -13.84 5.63 -11.07
N ARG A 211 -13.63 5.74 -9.75
CA ARG A 211 -14.04 6.94 -9.00
C ARG A 211 -12.92 7.93 -8.81
N LYS A 212 -11.72 7.45 -8.40
CA LYS A 212 -10.63 8.34 -8.02
C LYS A 212 -9.77 8.79 -9.21
N ILE A 213 -9.79 8.02 -10.32
CA ILE A 213 -9.07 8.39 -11.56
C ILE A 213 -10.04 8.86 -12.65
N ILE A 214 -10.93 7.99 -13.12
CA ILE A 214 -11.77 8.30 -14.28
C ILE A 214 -12.74 9.45 -13.98
N ARG A 215 -13.49 9.39 -12.86
CA ARG A 215 -14.44 10.44 -12.48
C ARG A 215 -13.74 11.78 -12.16
N ASP A 216 -12.55 11.73 -11.53
CA ASP A 216 -11.71 12.93 -11.27
C ASP A 216 -11.03 13.47 -12.54
N LYS A 217 -11.15 12.80 -13.67
CA LYS A 217 -10.44 13.11 -14.94
C LYS A 217 -8.92 13.09 -14.76
N GLY A 218 -8.41 12.30 -13.82
CA GLY A 218 -7.00 12.12 -13.57
C GLY A 218 -6.28 13.30 -12.88
N THR A 219 -6.99 14.30 -12.37
CA THR A 219 -6.38 15.53 -11.83
C THR A 219 -5.41 15.23 -10.68
N ALA A 220 -5.85 14.48 -9.66
CA ALA A 220 -5.01 14.12 -8.51
C ALA A 220 -3.85 13.21 -8.91
N LEU A 221 -4.12 12.23 -9.77
CA LEU A 221 -3.09 11.31 -10.25
C LEU A 221 -2.01 12.02 -11.05
N ALA A 222 -2.40 12.96 -11.93
CA ALA A 222 -1.46 13.76 -12.70
C ALA A 222 -0.53 14.57 -11.79
N LYS A 223 -1.06 15.16 -10.71
CA LYS A 223 -0.23 15.91 -9.75
C LYS A 223 0.78 15.03 -9.03
N VAL A 224 0.37 13.86 -8.54
CA VAL A 224 1.29 12.90 -7.90
C VAL A 224 2.33 12.39 -8.91
N ALA A 225 1.92 12.09 -10.14
CA ALA A 225 2.82 11.66 -11.20
C ALA A 225 3.84 12.75 -11.57
N GLU A 226 3.44 14.04 -11.61
CA GLU A 226 4.33 15.17 -11.82
C GLU A 226 5.41 15.26 -10.73
N GLU A 227 5.04 15.08 -9.47
CA GLU A 227 6.00 15.10 -8.35
C GLU A 227 7.01 13.93 -8.42
N ILE A 228 6.52 12.73 -8.78
CA ILE A 228 7.36 11.55 -9.01
C ILE A 228 8.31 11.78 -10.19
N GLN A 229 7.81 12.30 -11.31
CA GLN A 229 8.61 12.60 -12.49
C GLN A 229 9.69 13.64 -12.19
N ALA A 230 9.32 14.73 -11.51
CA ALA A 230 10.26 15.78 -11.12
C ALA A 230 11.39 15.23 -10.24
N PHE A 231 11.10 14.32 -9.31
CA PHE A 231 12.11 13.66 -8.49
C PHE A 231 12.99 12.71 -9.32
N ALA A 232 12.39 11.94 -10.24
CA ALA A 232 13.14 11.04 -11.13
C ALA A 232 14.13 11.79 -12.02
N GLU A 233 13.77 12.98 -12.49
CA GLU A 233 14.60 13.81 -13.35
C GLU A 233 15.65 14.64 -12.59
N ASN A 234 15.25 15.27 -11.48
CA ASN A 234 16.01 16.31 -10.81
C ASN A 234 16.46 15.97 -9.38
N GLY A 235 16.21 14.76 -8.89
CA GLY A 235 16.62 14.32 -7.55
C GLY A 235 18.15 14.20 -7.41
N PRO A 236 18.65 13.79 -6.22
CA PRO A 236 20.07 13.75 -5.92
C PRO A 236 20.86 12.83 -6.84
N GLU A 237 22.07 13.25 -7.23
CA GLU A 237 22.98 12.46 -8.07
C GLU A 237 23.41 11.15 -7.37
N ALA A 238 23.55 11.17 -6.05
CA ALA A 238 23.87 9.97 -5.26
C ALA A 238 22.83 8.84 -5.41
N LEU A 239 21.63 9.14 -5.92
CA LEU A 239 20.53 8.19 -6.17
C LEU A 239 20.21 8.05 -7.67
N ALA A 240 21.18 8.35 -8.55
CA ALA A 240 20.92 8.38 -10.00
C ALA A 240 20.41 7.05 -10.56
N GLU A 241 20.97 5.91 -10.14
CA GLU A 241 20.52 4.59 -10.58
C GLU A 241 19.08 4.28 -10.14
N GLU A 242 18.76 4.59 -8.89
CA GLU A 242 17.46 4.38 -8.29
C GLU A 242 16.39 5.28 -8.94
N ARG A 243 16.74 6.52 -9.25
CA ARG A 243 15.90 7.48 -9.96
C ARG A 243 15.54 6.98 -11.37
N VAL A 244 16.47 6.37 -12.08
CA VAL A 244 16.19 5.72 -13.37
C VAL A 244 15.17 4.60 -13.23
N GLN A 245 15.25 3.79 -12.17
CA GLN A 245 14.25 2.74 -11.93
C GLN A 245 12.87 3.35 -11.58
N LEU A 246 12.85 4.45 -10.83
CA LEU A 246 11.60 5.17 -10.51
C LEU A 246 10.91 5.70 -11.79
N GLY A 247 11.66 6.31 -12.71
CA GLY A 247 11.13 6.78 -13.99
C GLY A 247 10.51 5.64 -14.83
N LYS A 248 11.22 4.51 -14.94
CA LYS A 248 10.71 3.30 -15.64
C LYS A 248 9.47 2.71 -14.97
N ALA A 249 9.40 2.78 -13.64
CA ALA A 249 8.23 2.35 -12.87
C ALA A 249 7.03 3.26 -13.15
N LEU A 250 7.23 4.58 -13.20
CA LEU A 250 6.19 5.54 -13.56
C LEU A 250 5.65 5.27 -14.97
N GLU A 251 6.52 5.08 -15.97
CA GLU A 251 6.14 4.70 -17.34
C GLU A 251 5.30 3.41 -17.35
N SER A 252 5.68 2.44 -16.53
CA SER A 252 4.97 1.15 -16.45
C SER A 252 3.55 1.30 -15.87
N VAL A 253 3.38 2.09 -14.81
CA VAL A 253 2.05 2.37 -14.23
C VAL A 253 1.19 3.17 -15.20
N GLN A 254 1.77 4.16 -15.88
CA GLN A 254 1.10 4.91 -16.94
C GLN A 254 0.67 4.00 -18.10
N GLY A 255 1.50 3.00 -18.45
CA GLY A 255 1.18 2.00 -19.47
C GLY A 255 -0.01 1.12 -19.08
N ILE A 256 -0.10 0.68 -17.81
CA ILE A 256 -1.27 -0.07 -17.31
C ILE A 256 -2.52 0.82 -17.39
N LEU A 257 -2.43 2.04 -16.90
CA LEU A 257 -3.55 2.98 -16.91
C LEU A 257 -4.02 3.30 -18.33
N GLY A 258 -3.08 3.54 -19.24
CA GLY A 258 -3.38 3.84 -20.65
C GLY A 258 -4.12 2.68 -21.33
N TYR A 259 -3.67 1.44 -21.10
CA TYR A 259 -4.36 0.25 -21.59
C TYR A 259 -5.80 0.17 -21.03
N MET A 260 -5.98 0.30 -19.71
CA MET A 260 -7.29 0.22 -19.09
C MET A 260 -8.24 1.34 -19.54
N ALA A 261 -7.73 2.56 -19.72
CA ALA A 261 -8.51 3.68 -20.24
C ALA A 261 -8.92 3.47 -21.70
N GLY A 262 -8.04 2.90 -22.53
CA GLY A 262 -8.35 2.50 -23.90
C GLY A 262 -9.48 1.48 -23.96
N GLU A 263 -9.37 0.37 -23.22
CA GLU A 263 -10.39 -0.67 -23.16
C GLU A 263 -11.74 -0.14 -22.62
N LEU A 264 -11.71 0.81 -21.68
CA LEU A 264 -12.93 1.46 -21.21
C LEU A 264 -13.58 2.32 -22.31
N MET A 265 -12.79 3.05 -23.11
CA MET A 265 -13.32 3.83 -24.23
C MET A 265 -13.87 2.92 -25.35
N ASP A 266 -13.19 1.83 -25.62
CA ASP A 266 -13.58 0.83 -26.62
C ASP A 266 -14.77 -0.06 -26.16
N SER A 267 -15.24 0.14 -24.93
CA SER A 267 -16.44 -0.50 -24.42
C SER A 267 -17.74 0.28 -24.67
N ASP A 268 -17.67 1.49 -25.22
CA ASP A 268 -18.84 2.35 -25.43
C ASP A 268 -19.67 1.92 -26.67
N PRO A 269 -20.88 1.34 -26.48
CA PRO A 269 -21.71 0.86 -27.59
C PRO A 269 -22.14 2.00 -28.56
N ARG A 270 -22.13 3.25 -28.08
CA ARG A 270 -22.47 4.42 -28.90
C ARG A 270 -21.40 4.75 -29.94
N LYS A 271 -20.22 4.12 -29.81
CA LYS A 271 -19.07 4.25 -30.71
C LYS A 271 -18.70 2.92 -31.36
N ASP A 272 -19.67 2.03 -31.54
CA ASP A 272 -19.47 0.65 -32.05
C ASP A 272 -18.51 -0.19 -31.18
N GLY A 273 -18.38 0.16 -29.91
CA GLY A 273 -17.52 -0.58 -28.96
C GLY A 273 -18.16 -1.85 -28.42
N ASP A 274 -17.32 -2.79 -28.01
CA ASP A 274 -17.78 -4.01 -27.33
C ASP A 274 -17.85 -3.75 -25.82
N VAL A 275 -19.06 -3.73 -25.25
CA VAL A 275 -19.32 -3.53 -23.81
C VAL A 275 -18.52 -4.53 -22.94
N ARG A 276 -18.17 -5.70 -23.46
CA ARG A 276 -17.39 -6.71 -22.76
C ARG A 276 -15.94 -6.26 -22.45
N ASN A 277 -15.42 -5.24 -23.13
CA ASN A 277 -14.11 -4.71 -22.82
C ASN A 277 -14.00 -4.15 -21.39
N VAL A 278 -15.14 -3.83 -20.74
CA VAL A 278 -15.17 -3.48 -19.30
C VAL A 278 -14.62 -4.62 -18.42
N TYR A 279 -14.76 -5.88 -18.83
CA TYR A 279 -14.18 -7.02 -18.09
C TYR A 279 -12.66 -6.98 -18.10
N LYS A 280 -12.01 -6.57 -19.20
CA LYS A 280 -10.56 -6.40 -19.24
C LYS A 280 -10.09 -5.33 -18.26
N VAL A 281 -10.87 -4.25 -18.11
CA VAL A 281 -10.63 -3.23 -17.09
C VAL A 281 -10.77 -3.85 -15.70
N GLY A 282 -11.86 -4.57 -15.42
CA GLY A 282 -12.13 -5.23 -14.14
C GLY A 282 -11.01 -6.18 -13.71
N LEU A 283 -10.47 -6.97 -14.66
CA LEU A 283 -9.36 -7.90 -14.43
C LEU A 283 -8.04 -7.21 -14.03
N ASN A 284 -7.91 -5.90 -14.29
CA ASN A 284 -6.69 -5.14 -14.03
C ASN A 284 -6.81 -4.10 -12.90
N THR A 285 -7.98 -3.89 -12.29
CA THR A 285 -8.15 -2.86 -11.25
C THR A 285 -7.27 -3.09 -10.03
N SER A 286 -7.20 -4.33 -9.51
CA SER A 286 -6.30 -4.68 -8.40
C SER A 286 -4.83 -4.59 -8.80
N ARG A 287 -4.49 -4.95 -10.05
CA ARG A 287 -3.13 -4.83 -10.60
C ARG A 287 -2.68 -3.36 -10.61
N LEU A 288 -3.51 -2.47 -11.12
CA LEU A 288 -3.22 -1.04 -11.15
C LEU A 288 -3.06 -0.49 -9.72
N LEU A 289 -3.94 -0.85 -8.80
CA LEU A 289 -3.87 -0.42 -7.40
C LEU A 289 -2.54 -0.81 -6.74
N LEU A 290 -2.14 -2.09 -6.87
CA LEU A 290 -0.89 -2.61 -6.32
C LEU A 290 0.35 -1.98 -6.97
N ALA A 291 0.31 -1.75 -8.29
CA ALA A 291 1.40 -1.13 -9.02
C ALA A 291 1.55 0.37 -8.67
N ALA A 292 0.44 1.08 -8.48
CA ALA A 292 0.45 2.47 -8.04
C ALA A 292 1.04 2.62 -6.62
N ASP A 293 0.74 1.69 -5.71
CA ASP A 293 1.36 1.66 -4.39
C ASP A 293 2.87 1.50 -4.47
N ASP A 294 3.33 0.44 -5.14
CA ASP A 294 4.77 0.17 -5.26
C ASP A 294 5.52 1.37 -5.88
N LEU A 295 4.90 2.08 -6.82
CA LEU A 295 5.45 3.32 -7.38
C LEU A 295 5.55 4.44 -6.33
N VAL A 296 4.45 4.73 -5.64
CA VAL A 296 4.40 5.81 -4.64
C VAL A 296 5.29 5.51 -3.44
N VAL A 297 5.28 4.27 -2.96
CA VAL A 297 6.16 3.79 -1.87
C VAL A 297 7.63 3.91 -2.28
N GLY A 298 7.98 3.50 -3.50
CA GLY A 298 9.33 3.64 -4.03
C GLY A 298 9.81 5.10 -4.07
N TRP A 299 8.96 6.01 -4.56
CA TRP A 299 9.24 7.44 -4.55
C TRP A 299 9.45 7.99 -3.12
N LEU A 300 8.54 7.66 -2.19
CA LEU A 300 8.64 8.14 -0.81
C LEU A 300 9.85 7.57 -0.07
N LEU A 301 10.26 6.33 -0.36
CA LEU A 301 11.52 5.77 0.16
C LEU A 301 12.73 6.52 -0.39
N LEU A 302 12.74 6.88 -1.67
CA LEU A 302 13.83 7.64 -2.26
C LEU A 302 13.90 9.07 -1.70
N ARG A 303 12.77 9.70 -1.40
CA ARG A 303 12.75 10.98 -0.67
C ARG A 303 13.33 10.85 0.75
N GLN A 304 13.07 9.74 1.45
CA GLN A 304 13.72 9.48 2.74
C GLN A 304 15.23 9.27 2.58
N ALA A 305 15.65 8.58 1.51
CA ALA A 305 17.07 8.36 1.21
C ALA A 305 17.80 9.66 0.87
N GLU A 306 17.17 10.61 0.19
CA GLU A 306 17.71 11.95 -0.06
C GLU A 306 18.07 12.66 1.25
N VAL A 307 17.14 12.71 2.21
CA VAL A 307 17.37 13.30 3.53
C VAL A 307 18.45 12.55 4.30
N ALA A 308 18.42 11.21 4.23
CA ALA A 308 19.39 10.36 4.91
C ALA A 308 20.81 10.52 4.33
N GLN A 309 20.94 10.61 3.01
CA GLN A 309 22.22 10.81 2.35
C GLN A 309 22.83 12.17 2.72
N ALA A 310 22.01 13.23 2.70
CA ALA A 310 22.45 14.56 3.13
C ALA A 310 22.96 14.56 4.59
N ALA A 311 22.32 13.82 5.49
CA ALA A 311 22.78 13.69 6.87
C ALA A 311 24.10 12.91 6.98
N LEU A 312 24.29 11.86 6.18
CA LEU A 312 25.55 11.10 6.11
C LEU A 312 26.68 11.98 5.58
N ASP A 313 26.43 12.75 4.53
CA ASP A 313 27.39 13.67 3.92
C ASP A 313 27.78 14.80 4.89
N ALA A 314 26.86 15.20 5.77
CA ALA A 314 27.08 16.14 6.86
C ALA A 314 27.86 15.55 8.05
N GLY A 315 28.21 14.24 8.00
CA GLY A 315 29.06 13.59 9.00
C GLY A 315 28.28 12.94 10.16
N ALA A 316 27.07 12.48 9.92
CA ALA A 316 26.31 11.67 10.89
C ALA A 316 27.16 10.49 11.37
N SER A 317 27.14 10.19 12.69
CA SER A 317 27.98 9.17 13.30
C SER A 317 27.23 8.30 14.32
N GLY A 318 27.81 7.17 14.70
CA GLY A 318 27.24 6.25 15.68
C GLY A 318 25.86 5.74 15.25
N LYS A 319 24.88 5.79 16.14
CA LYS A 319 23.51 5.30 15.87
C LYS A 319 22.82 6.04 14.73
N ASP A 320 23.08 7.32 14.56
CA ASP A 320 22.50 8.12 13.47
C ASP A 320 23.08 7.70 12.12
N GLN A 321 24.36 7.39 12.05
CA GLN A 321 24.99 6.85 10.85
C GLN A 321 24.35 5.52 10.46
N ASP A 322 24.16 4.59 11.42
CA ASP A 322 23.51 3.30 11.16
C ASP A 322 22.06 3.48 10.68
N PHE A 323 21.32 4.41 11.31
CA PHE A 323 19.95 4.73 10.93
C PHE A 323 19.86 5.25 9.50
N TYR A 324 20.63 6.28 9.16
CA TYR A 324 20.62 6.87 7.80
C TYR A 324 21.14 5.90 6.74
N THR A 325 22.18 5.12 7.05
CA THR A 325 22.66 4.05 6.17
C THR A 325 21.55 3.03 5.89
N GLY A 326 20.78 2.66 6.92
CA GLY A 326 19.63 1.77 6.79
C GLY A 326 18.50 2.33 5.92
N LYS A 327 18.28 3.66 5.94
CA LYS A 327 17.30 4.35 5.08
C LYS A 327 17.70 4.32 3.61
N VAL A 328 18.93 4.68 3.31
CA VAL A 328 19.48 4.64 1.94
C VAL A 328 19.44 3.20 1.39
N ALA A 329 19.88 2.22 2.21
CA ALA A 329 19.86 0.82 1.81
C ALA A 329 18.45 0.28 1.52
N ALA A 330 17.44 0.65 2.32
CA ALA A 330 16.06 0.22 2.11
C ALA A 330 15.47 0.79 0.80
N ALA A 331 15.72 2.06 0.52
CA ALA A 331 15.28 2.72 -0.72
C ALA A 331 15.97 2.12 -1.96
N SER A 332 17.29 1.94 -1.91
CA SER A 332 18.07 1.34 -3.01
C SER A 332 17.62 -0.10 -3.28
N PHE A 333 17.43 -0.90 -2.21
CA PHE A 333 16.92 -2.26 -2.35
C PHE A 333 15.54 -2.28 -3.03
N PHE A 334 14.61 -1.44 -2.59
CA PHE A 334 13.27 -1.37 -3.16
C PHE A 334 13.30 -0.95 -4.63
N ALA A 335 14.08 0.06 -4.96
CA ALA A 335 14.23 0.54 -6.34
C ALA A 335 14.83 -0.52 -7.28
N LYS A 336 15.70 -1.40 -6.78
CA LYS A 336 16.38 -2.42 -7.58
C LYS A 336 15.64 -3.78 -7.62
N THR A 337 14.70 -4.02 -6.68
CA THR A 337 14.04 -5.34 -6.56
C THR A 337 12.53 -5.30 -6.74
N VAL A 338 11.86 -4.23 -6.34
CA VAL A 338 10.41 -4.10 -6.43
C VAL A 338 9.99 -3.30 -7.67
N LEU A 339 10.52 -2.09 -7.85
CA LEU A 339 10.13 -1.24 -8.98
C LEU A 339 10.29 -1.90 -10.36
N PRO A 340 11.34 -2.69 -10.65
CA PRO A 340 11.46 -3.38 -11.94
C PRO A 340 10.33 -4.37 -12.26
N GLN A 341 9.63 -4.89 -11.25
CA GLN A 341 8.50 -5.80 -11.42
C GLN A 341 7.29 -5.14 -12.09
N LEU A 342 7.17 -3.81 -11.97
CA LEU A 342 6.06 -3.05 -12.54
C LEU A 342 6.01 -3.17 -14.06
N ARG A 343 7.17 -3.32 -14.71
CA ARG A 343 7.22 -3.58 -16.16
C ARG A 343 6.53 -4.91 -16.53
N SER A 344 6.73 -5.96 -15.74
CA SER A 344 6.04 -7.23 -15.96
C SER A 344 4.54 -7.10 -15.73
N GLN A 345 4.13 -6.31 -14.71
CA GLN A 345 2.72 -6.05 -14.47
C GLN A 345 2.05 -5.30 -15.63
N MET A 346 2.76 -4.35 -16.25
CA MET A 346 2.29 -3.65 -17.46
C MET A 346 2.10 -4.62 -18.63
N VAL A 347 3.09 -5.47 -18.91
CA VAL A 347 3.00 -6.46 -19.99
C VAL A 347 1.81 -7.40 -19.77
N ILE A 348 1.62 -7.89 -18.54
CA ILE A 348 0.49 -8.78 -18.22
C ILE A 348 -0.85 -8.03 -18.41
N ALA A 349 -0.94 -6.77 -18.03
CA ALA A 349 -2.14 -5.98 -18.25
C ALA A 349 -2.48 -5.87 -19.74
N GLN A 350 -1.48 -5.55 -20.56
CA GLN A 350 -1.64 -5.43 -22.03
C GLN A 350 -1.95 -6.75 -22.74
N MET A 351 -1.64 -7.89 -22.12
CA MET A 351 -1.99 -9.24 -22.62
C MET A 351 -3.36 -9.73 -22.15
N THR A 352 -4.08 -8.94 -21.35
CA THR A 352 -5.40 -9.33 -20.83
C THR A 352 -6.42 -9.42 -21.96
N ASP A 353 -7.05 -10.57 -22.11
CA ASP A 353 -8.15 -10.82 -23.04
C ASP A 353 -9.43 -11.26 -22.30
N LEU A 354 -10.42 -11.73 -23.04
CA LEU A 354 -11.68 -12.18 -22.49
C LEU A 354 -11.77 -13.70 -22.26
N SER A 355 -10.71 -14.45 -22.53
CA SER A 355 -10.73 -15.91 -22.48
C SER A 355 -11.16 -16.46 -21.12
N ILE A 356 -10.70 -15.83 -20.02
CA ILE A 356 -11.09 -16.24 -18.66
C ILE A 356 -12.58 -15.98 -18.38
N MET A 357 -13.19 -14.98 -19.04
CA MET A 357 -14.60 -14.67 -18.89
C MET A 357 -15.52 -15.59 -19.69
N ASP A 358 -14.96 -16.33 -20.63
CA ASP A 358 -15.63 -17.32 -21.46
C ASP A 358 -15.55 -18.74 -20.90
N VAL A 359 -14.78 -18.95 -19.82
CA VAL A 359 -14.73 -20.24 -19.12
C VAL A 359 -16.08 -20.51 -18.46
N PRO A 360 -16.75 -21.63 -18.74
CA PRO A 360 -18.02 -21.96 -18.10
C PRO A 360 -17.83 -22.24 -16.61
N GLU A 361 -18.79 -21.83 -15.77
CA GLU A 361 -18.72 -22.00 -14.31
C GLU A 361 -18.43 -23.45 -13.88
N ALA A 362 -18.92 -24.42 -14.63
CA ALA A 362 -18.69 -25.85 -14.36
C ALA A 362 -17.23 -26.28 -14.56
N ALA A 363 -16.37 -25.42 -15.11
CA ALA A 363 -14.96 -25.70 -15.33
C ALA A 363 -14.04 -25.14 -14.23
N PHE A 364 -14.61 -24.45 -13.23
CA PHE A 364 -13.88 -23.94 -12.04
C PHE A 364 -13.79 -24.97 -10.92
#